data_67700ee0b9312a846c33dd1a588b875a
#
_entry.id   67700ee0b9312a846c33dd1a588b875a
#
_cell.length_a   1.000
_cell.length_b   1.000
_cell.length_c   1.000
_cell.angle_alpha   90.00
_cell.angle_beta   90.00
_cell.angle_gamma   90.00
#
_symmetry.space_group_name_H-M   'P 1'
#
loop_
_entity.id
_entity.type
_entity.pdbx_description
1 polymer ?
#
loop_
_entity_poly.entity_id
_entity_poly.type
_entity_poly.pdbx_seq_one_letter_code
_entity_poly.pdbx_strand_id
1 'polypeptide(L)'
;MTIKIGINGFGRIGRMVFRAAVQNFPDIEIVGINDLLEPDYLAYMLKYDSVHGRFKGDVAVDGSTLIVNGQRIRLTAVKNPAELAWGDVGADIVVEATGLFLTKESAEPHLKAGAKKVIMSAPSKDDTPMFVYGVNDKSYAGQAIISNASCTTNCLAPVAKVLHDKWGIKRGLMTTVHATTATQKTVDGPSNKDWRGGRGILENIIPSSTGAAKAVGVVIPSLNKKLTGMSFRVPTSDVSVVDLTVELEKEASYAEICAEMKAQSQGAMKGVLGYTEDKVVSTDFRGEPMTSVFDAEAGIALDKTFVKVVAWYDNEWGYSNKVLEMVRVIA
;
A
#
# COMPACT_ATOMS: atom_id res chain seq x y z
N MET A 1 -16.32 11.45 -16.05
CA MET A 1 -15.26 12.48 -16.07
C MET A 1 -13.95 11.78 -15.76
N THR A 2 -12.87 12.18 -16.41
CA THR A 2 -11.54 11.64 -16.13
C THR A 2 -10.96 12.30 -14.89
N ILE A 3 -10.43 11.53 -13.95
CA ILE A 3 -9.79 12.02 -12.73
C ILE A 3 -8.33 12.33 -13.07
N LYS A 4 -7.91 13.58 -12.90
CA LYS A 4 -6.54 14.01 -13.19
C LYS A 4 -5.69 14.00 -11.93
N ILE A 5 -4.58 13.26 -11.96
CA ILE A 5 -3.68 13.15 -10.80
C ILE A 5 -2.26 13.61 -11.09
N GLY A 6 -1.63 14.18 -10.05
CA GLY A 6 -0.21 14.40 -9.97
C GLY A 6 0.44 13.33 -9.07
N ILE A 7 1.70 13.00 -9.33
CA ILE A 7 2.50 12.10 -8.48
C ILE A 7 3.71 12.88 -7.97
N ASN A 8 3.86 13.00 -6.67
CA ASN A 8 5.05 13.54 -6.04
C ASN A 8 5.91 12.40 -5.49
N GLY A 9 7.09 12.21 -6.08
CA GLY A 9 7.97 11.06 -5.82
C GLY A 9 7.74 9.90 -6.78
N PHE A 10 8.74 9.64 -7.64
CA PHE A 10 8.69 8.57 -8.65
C PHE A 10 9.57 7.37 -8.26
N GLY A 11 9.60 7.08 -6.94
CA GLY A 11 10.21 5.88 -6.36
C GLY A 11 9.42 4.61 -6.69
N ARG A 12 9.60 3.54 -5.92
CA ARG A 12 8.90 2.25 -6.16
C ARG A 12 7.38 2.46 -6.26
N ILE A 13 6.77 3.05 -5.24
CA ILE A 13 5.30 3.20 -5.18
C ILE A 13 4.79 4.19 -6.23
N GLY A 14 5.44 5.35 -6.41
CA GLY A 14 5.03 6.31 -7.45
C GLY A 14 5.02 5.69 -8.85
N ARG A 15 6.04 4.87 -9.19
CA ARG A 15 6.08 4.14 -10.46
C ARG A 15 5.03 3.05 -10.57
N MET A 16 4.74 2.32 -9.49
CA MET A 16 3.69 1.29 -9.51
C MET A 16 2.30 1.90 -9.59
N VAL A 17 2.05 3.02 -8.90
CA VAL A 17 0.82 3.82 -9.09
C VAL A 17 0.67 4.25 -10.54
N PHE A 18 1.75 4.76 -11.16
CA PHE A 18 1.75 5.11 -12.57
C PHE A 18 1.40 3.92 -13.48
N ARG A 19 2.11 2.81 -13.32
CA ARG A 19 1.89 1.59 -14.12
C ARG A 19 0.48 1.04 -13.94
N ALA A 20 -0.02 1.00 -12.71
CA ALA A 20 -1.36 0.55 -12.40
C ALA A 20 -2.43 1.47 -13.01
N ALA A 21 -2.23 2.79 -12.94
CA ALA A 21 -3.15 3.75 -13.58
C ALA A 21 -3.29 3.48 -15.07
N VAL A 22 -2.17 3.36 -15.79
CA VAL A 22 -2.18 3.10 -17.24
C VAL A 22 -2.80 1.74 -17.59
N GLN A 23 -2.61 0.72 -16.75
CA GLN A 23 -3.04 -0.65 -17.06
C GLN A 23 -4.47 -0.95 -16.61
N ASN A 24 -4.88 -0.44 -15.45
CA ASN A 24 -6.10 -0.90 -14.77
C ASN A 24 -7.15 0.19 -14.54
N PHE A 25 -6.81 1.48 -14.74
CA PHE A 25 -7.68 2.60 -14.37
C PHE A 25 -7.84 3.60 -15.54
N PRO A 26 -8.59 3.25 -16.58
CA PRO A 26 -8.75 4.09 -17.78
C PRO A 26 -9.47 5.42 -17.49
N ASP A 27 -10.08 5.56 -16.34
CA ASP A 27 -10.73 6.77 -15.83
C ASP A 27 -9.80 7.70 -15.06
N ILE A 28 -8.52 7.30 -14.84
CA ILE A 28 -7.50 8.11 -14.16
C ILE A 28 -6.39 8.50 -15.15
N GLU A 29 -6.13 9.79 -15.22
CA GLU A 29 -5.09 10.39 -16.08
C GLU A 29 -3.99 10.99 -15.22
N ILE A 30 -2.71 10.61 -15.48
CA ILE A 30 -1.56 11.23 -14.84
C ILE A 30 -1.12 12.42 -15.68
N VAL A 31 -1.17 13.63 -15.10
CA VAL A 31 -0.88 14.87 -15.80
C VAL A 31 0.45 15.50 -15.40
N GLY A 32 1.03 15.09 -14.29
CA GLY A 32 2.31 15.59 -13.80
C GLY A 32 3.00 14.64 -12.84
N ILE A 33 4.32 14.63 -12.89
CA ILE A 33 5.19 13.88 -11.98
C ILE A 33 6.28 14.83 -11.48
N ASN A 34 6.55 14.80 -10.18
CA ASN A 34 7.70 15.48 -9.59
C ASN A 34 8.67 14.46 -8.99
N ASP A 35 9.91 14.53 -9.40
CA ASP A 35 11.02 13.79 -8.79
C ASP A 35 12.33 14.57 -9.05
N LEU A 36 13.33 14.41 -8.18
CA LEU A 36 14.57 15.19 -8.28
C LEU A 36 15.59 14.61 -9.28
N LEU A 37 15.21 13.55 -9.99
CA LEU A 37 16.03 12.87 -10.98
C LEU A 37 15.77 13.42 -12.38
N GLU A 38 16.75 13.22 -13.27
CA GLU A 38 16.68 13.66 -14.66
C GLU A 38 15.56 12.94 -15.45
N PRO A 39 14.89 13.61 -16.40
CA PRO A 39 13.79 13.04 -17.18
C PRO A 39 14.10 11.71 -17.87
N ASP A 40 15.27 11.60 -18.51
CA ASP A 40 15.70 10.37 -19.19
C ASP A 40 15.85 9.20 -18.23
N TYR A 41 16.33 9.48 -17.01
CA TYR A 41 16.45 8.44 -15.99
C TYR A 41 15.09 8.02 -15.42
N LEU A 42 14.15 8.94 -15.26
CA LEU A 42 12.76 8.62 -14.88
C LEU A 42 12.11 7.73 -15.93
N ALA A 43 12.28 8.04 -17.23
CA ALA A 43 11.79 7.21 -18.32
C ALA A 43 12.44 5.81 -18.33
N TYR A 44 13.76 5.73 -18.09
CA TYR A 44 14.47 4.46 -17.97
C TYR A 44 13.91 3.61 -16.84
N MET A 45 13.71 4.18 -15.65
CA MET A 45 13.15 3.47 -14.49
C MET A 45 11.69 3.07 -14.69
N LEU A 46 10.93 3.80 -15.50
CA LEU A 46 9.57 3.39 -15.86
C LEU A 46 9.59 2.18 -16.81
N LYS A 47 10.51 2.20 -17.80
CA LYS A 47 10.63 1.14 -18.81
C LYS A 47 11.04 -0.20 -18.20
N TYR A 48 12.00 -0.18 -17.27
CA TYR A 48 12.66 -1.38 -16.77
C TYR A 48 12.46 -1.52 -15.27
N ASP A 49 12.01 -2.68 -14.85
CA ASP A 49 11.82 -3.01 -13.45
C ASP A 49 12.21 -4.47 -13.18
N SER A 50 13.04 -4.68 -12.18
CA SER A 50 13.54 -6.03 -11.85
C SER A 50 12.48 -6.95 -11.27
N VAL A 51 11.42 -6.41 -10.70
CA VAL A 51 10.32 -7.16 -10.06
C VAL A 51 9.17 -7.34 -11.03
N HIS A 52 8.68 -6.22 -11.60
CA HIS A 52 7.47 -6.19 -12.43
C HIS A 52 7.75 -6.22 -13.94
N GLY A 53 9.02 -6.38 -14.32
CA GLY A 53 9.42 -6.52 -15.71
C GLY A 53 9.30 -5.23 -16.53
N ARG A 54 9.39 -5.35 -17.84
CA ARG A 54 9.28 -4.21 -18.76
C ARG A 54 7.88 -3.62 -18.74
N PHE A 55 7.82 -2.29 -18.78
CA PHE A 55 6.56 -1.57 -18.97
C PHE A 55 5.95 -1.93 -20.33
N LYS A 56 4.66 -2.23 -20.33
CA LYS A 56 3.92 -2.58 -21.57
C LYS A 56 3.34 -1.30 -22.17
N GLY A 57 4.15 -0.61 -22.96
CA GLY A 57 3.77 0.64 -23.62
C GLY A 57 4.97 1.41 -24.12
N ASP A 58 4.70 2.43 -24.92
CA ASP A 58 5.72 3.33 -25.46
C ASP A 58 6.08 4.40 -24.45
N VAL A 59 7.38 4.63 -24.24
CA VAL A 59 7.89 5.65 -23.33
C VAL A 59 8.96 6.45 -24.04
N ALA A 60 8.79 7.76 -24.11
CA ALA A 60 9.75 8.72 -24.67
C ALA A 60 9.88 9.96 -23.75
N VAL A 61 10.88 10.78 -24.00
CA VAL A 61 11.12 12.05 -23.33
C VAL A 61 11.28 13.14 -24.37
N ASP A 62 10.70 14.31 -24.10
CA ASP A 62 10.86 15.53 -24.87
C ASP A 62 11.07 16.69 -23.88
N GLY A 63 12.34 17.05 -23.64
CA GLY A 63 12.73 18.01 -22.62
C GLY A 63 12.27 17.61 -21.23
N SER A 64 11.43 18.41 -20.61
CA SER A 64 10.81 18.13 -19.29
C SER A 64 9.42 17.47 -19.40
N THR A 65 9.16 16.75 -20.49
CA THR A 65 7.90 16.06 -20.72
C THR A 65 8.15 14.57 -20.90
N LEU A 66 7.50 13.75 -20.09
CA LEU A 66 7.42 12.31 -20.30
C LEU A 66 6.25 12.03 -21.25
N ILE A 67 6.49 11.23 -22.28
CA ILE A 67 5.45 10.82 -23.25
C ILE A 67 5.24 9.33 -23.09
N VAL A 68 4.03 8.93 -22.69
CA VAL A 68 3.66 7.52 -22.49
C VAL A 68 2.42 7.22 -23.32
N ASN A 69 2.53 6.28 -24.25
CA ASN A 69 1.43 5.91 -25.18
C ASN A 69 0.84 7.15 -25.89
N GLY A 70 1.67 8.14 -26.22
CA GLY A 70 1.28 9.40 -26.84
C GLY A 70 0.77 10.48 -25.89
N GLN A 71 0.48 10.15 -24.63
CA GLN A 71 0.08 11.12 -23.61
C GLN A 71 1.28 11.89 -23.08
N ARG A 72 1.17 13.22 -23.03
CA ARG A 72 2.21 14.12 -22.52
C ARG A 72 2.01 14.40 -21.04
N ILE A 73 3.06 14.19 -20.24
CA ILE A 73 3.04 14.30 -18.77
C ILE A 73 4.16 15.27 -18.38
N ARG A 74 3.82 16.32 -17.65
CA ARG A 74 4.81 17.29 -17.16
C ARG A 74 5.73 16.64 -16.11
N LEU A 75 7.04 16.81 -16.29
CA LEU A 75 8.04 16.46 -15.28
C LEU A 75 8.56 17.74 -14.61
N THR A 76 8.74 17.67 -13.29
CA THR A 76 9.36 18.72 -12.48
C THR A 76 10.39 18.13 -11.53
N ALA A 77 11.35 18.93 -11.09
CA ALA A 77 12.41 18.57 -10.15
C ALA A 77 12.47 19.60 -9.01
N VAL A 78 11.35 19.75 -8.28
CA VAL A 78 11.15 20.80 -7.28
C VAL A 78 11.07 20.16 -5.89
N LYS A 79 11.82 20.72 -4.93
CA LYS A 79 11.87 20.22 -3.55
C LYS A 79 10.68 20.67 -2.69
N ASN A 80 10.22 21.91 -2.92
CA ASN A 80 9.12 22.51 -2.15
C ASN A 80 7.78 22.21 -2.80
N PRO A 81 6.88 21.44 -2.18
CA PRO A 81 5.58 21.09 -2.79
C PRO A 81 4.71 22.30 -3.14
N ALA A 82 4.87 23.43 -2.46
CA ALA A 82 4.10 24.66 -2.75
C ALA A 82 4.40 25.26 -4.14
N GLU A 83 5.55 24.92 -4.73
CA GLU A 83 6.02 25.45 -6.02
C GLU A 83 5.72 24.49 -7.20
N LEU A 84 5.02 23.39 -6.96
CA LEU A 84 4.76 22.35 -7.95
C LEU A 84 3.70 22.73 -9.00
N ALA A 85 2.95 23.82 -8.75
CA ALA A 85 1.97 24.36 -9.70
C ALA A 85 1.06 23.26 -10.30
N TRP A 86 0.47 22.44 -9.44
CA TRP A 86 -0.44 21.35 -9.86
C TRP A 86 -1.67 21.86 -10.62
N GLY A 87 -2.11 23.08 -10.27
CA GLY A 87 -3.20 23.73 -10.96
C GLY A 87 -2.95 23.98 -12.45
N ASP A 88 -1.69 24.26 -12.86
CA ASP A 88 -1.33 24.55 -14.25
C ASP A 88 -1.52 23.34 -15.17
N VAL A 89 -1.44 22.13 -14.64
CA VAL A 89 -1.69 20.88 -15.37
C VAL A 89 -3.07 20.28 -15.07
N GLY A 90 -3.86 20.96 -14.25
CA GLY A 90 -5.19 20.52 -13.87
C GLY A 90 -5.21 19.25 -13.02
N ALA A 91 -4.17 19.00 -12.22
CA ALA A 91 -4.14 17.88 -11.30
C ALA A 91 -5.11 18.14 -10.13
N ASP A 92 -6.20 17.40 -10.08
CA ASP A 92 -7.19 17.52 -9.00
C ASP A 92 -6.71 16.85 -7.73
N ILE A 93 -6.03 15.73 -7.84
CA ILE A 93 -5.55 14.94 -6.69
C ILE A 93 -4.06 14.70 -6.84
N VAL A 94 -3.32 14.83 -5.75
CA VAL A 94 -1.90 14.49 -5.69
C VAL A 94 -1.69 13.21 -4.88
N VAL A 95 -1.00 12.24 -5.48
CA VAL A 95 -0.46 11.08 -4.77
C VAL A 95 0.92 11.47 -4.23
N GLU A 96 1.01 11.63 -2.92
CA GLU A 96 2.26 11.90 -2.21
C GLU A 96 3.01 10.59 -1.94
N ALA A 97 4.04 10.30 -2.73
CA ALA A 97 4.76 9.03 -2.72
C ALA A 97 6.26 9.17 -2.37
N THR A 98 6.68 10.33 -1.85
CA THR A 98 8.08 10.55 -1.43
C THR A 98 8.41 9.90 -0.08
N GLY A 99 7.40 9.68 0.77
CA GLY A 99 7.58 9.28 2.16
C GLY A 99 8.10 10.37 3.09
N LEU A 100 8.18 11.62 2.63
CA LEU A 100 8.68 12.78 3.38
C LEU A 100 7.56 13.60 4.00
N PHE A 101 6.47 13.84 3.28
CA PHE A 101 5.37 14.74 3.64
C PHE A 101 4.20 13.92 4.20
N LEU A 102 4.34 13.45 5.45
CA LEU A 102 3.44 12.47 6.08
C LEU A 102 2.58 13.06 7.23
N THR A 103 2.46 14.36 7.29
CA THR A 103 1.56 15.08 8.20
C THR A 103 0.66 16.01 7.40
N LYS A 104 -0.48 16.38 7.96
CA LYS A 104 -1.38 17.37 7.35
C LYS A 104 -0.63 18.66 6.99
N GLU A 105 0.14 19.20 7.95
CA GLU A 105 0.92 20.42 7.75
C GLU A 105 1.92 20.26 6.59
N SER A 106 2.66 19.17 6.53
CA SER A 106 3.67 18.95 5.49
C SER A 106 3.08 18.64 4.11
N ALA A 107 1.87 18.09 4.02
CA ALA A 107 1.18 17.79 2.77
C ALA A 107 0.32 18.95 2.24
N GLU A 108 -0.10 19.89 3.12
CA GLU A 108 -0.91 21.07 2.76
C GLU A 108 -0.30 21.93 1.63
N PRO A 109 1.03 22.08 1.49
CA PRO A 109 1.63 22.81 0.38
C PRO A 109 1.19 22.33 -1.01
N HIS A 110 0.82 21.06 -1.19
CA HIS A 110 0.25 20.57 -2.44
C HIS A 110 -1.10 21.23 -2.78
N LEU A 111 -1.92 21.53 -1.76
CA LEU A 111 -3.19 22.25 -1.95
C LEU A 111 -2.92 23.69 -2.37
N LYS A 112 -1.89 24.33 -1.79
CA LYS A 112 -1.45 25.69 -2.16
C LYS A 112 -0.92 25.74 -3.60
N ALA A 113 -0.35 24.63 -4.08
CA ALA A 113 0.10 24.45 -5.46
C ALA A 113 -1.04 24.18 -6.46
N GLY A 114 -2.30 24.14 -6.01
CA GLY A 114 -3.48 24.03 -6.85
C GLY A 114 -4.14 22.65 -6.90
N ALA A 115 -3.64 21.66 -6.17
CA ALA A 115 -4.36 20.39 -5.98
C ALA A 115 -5.59 20.61 -5.09
N LYS A 116 -6.66 19.88 -5.35
CA LYS A 116 -7.87 19.90 -4.50
C LYS A 116 -7.76 18.93 -3.32
N LYS A 117 -7.06 17.81 -3.53
CA LYS A 117 -6.91 16.75 -2.53
C LYS A 117 -5.52 16.11 -2.59
N VAL A 118 -5.09 15.53 -1.47
CA VAL A 118 -3.82 14.81 -1.35
C VAL A 118 -4.07 13.45 -0.71
N ILE A 119 -3.50 12.40 -1.30
CA ILE A 119 -3.44 11.07 -0.72
C ILE A 119 -1.98 10.69 -0.44
N MET A 120 -1.64 10.51 0.83
CA MET A 120 -0.33 10.02 1.24
C MET A 120 -0.24 8.51 1.04
N SER A 121 0.78 8.03 0.33
CA SER A 121 1.03 6.60 0.11
C SER A 121 1.83 5.96 1.25
N ALA A 122 1.59 6.39 2.47
CA ALA A 122 2.20 5.88 3.70
C ALA A 122 1.31 6.23 4.90
N PRO A 123 1.49 5.56 6.06
CA PRO A 123 0.79 5.95 7.28
C PRO A 123 1.08 7.40 7.66
N SER A 124 0.05 8.15 8.04
CA SER A 124 0.24 9.49 8.59
C SER A 124 1.01 9.44 9.92
N LYS A 125 1.79 10.49 10.18
CA LYS A 125 2.54 10.68 11.43
C LYS A 125 1.82 11.56 12.45
N ASP A 126 0.64 12.04 12.08
CA ASP A 126 -0.27 12.85 12.90
C ASP A 126 -1.69 12.25 12.87
N ASP A 127 -2.69 13.02 13.17
CA ASP A 127 -4.10 12.64 13.18
C ASP A 127 -4.77 12.71 11.79
N THR A 128 -4.01 12.87 10.71
CA THR A 128 -4.56 12.82 9.35
C THR A 128 -5.31 11.50 9.14
N PRO A 129 -6.57 11.54 8.69
CA PRO A 129 -7.40 10.35 8.54
C PRO A 129 -6.77 9.31 7.63
N MET A 130 -6.75 8.05 8.10
CA MET A 130 -6.29 6.89 7.33
C MET A 130 -7.46 6.07 6.82
N PHE A 131 -7.38 5.68 5.56
CA PHE A 131 -8.38 4.84 4.92
C PHE A 131 -7.75 3.58 4.34
N VAL A 132 -8.47 2.49 4.42
CA VAL A 132 -8.19 1.23 3.73
C VAL A 132 -9.41 0.90 2.89
N TYR A 133 -9.23 0.85 1.58
CA TYR A 133 -10.30 0.55 0.64
C TYR A 133 -10.95 -0.81 0.93
N GLY A 134 -12.27 -0.85 0.93
CA GLY A 134 -13.07 -2.02 1.30
C GLY A 134 -13.23 -2.24 2.80
N VAL A 135 -12.60 -1.42 3.66
CA VAL A 135 -12.69 -1.52 5.11
C VAL A 135 -13.42 -0.33 5.72
N ASN A 136 -12.90 0.88 5.54
CA ASN A 136 -13.48 2.12 6.08
C ASN A 136 -13.60 3.26 5.06
N ASP A 137 -13.38 3.01 3.79
CA ASP A 137 -13.50 3.98 2.69
C ASP A 137 -14.87 4.67 2.66
N LYS A 138 -15.93 3.96 3.02
CA LYS A 138 -17.31 4.50 3.10
C LYS A 138 -17.48 5.57 4.18
N SER A 139 -16.55 5.69 5.10
CA SER A 139 -16.54 6.75 6.11
C SER A 139 -15.87 8.05 5.65
N TYR A 140 -15.38 8.10 4.41
CA TYR A 140 -14.82 9.31 3.82
C TYR A 140 -15.91 10.41 3.76
N ALA A 141 -15.59 11.58 4.27
CA ALA A 141 -16.53 12.69 4.43
C ALA A 141 -15.96 14.01 3.83
N GLY A 142 -15.16 13.92 2.76
CA GLY A 142 -14.67 15.09 2.04
C GLY A 142 -13.35 15.68 2.55
N GLN A 143 -12.57 14.94 3.35
CA GLN A 143 -11.24 15.39 3.81
C GLN A 143 -10.32 15.69 2.62
N ALA A 144 -9.66 16.86 2.67
CA ALA A 144 -8.76 17.28 1.58
C ALA A 144 -7.41 16.52 1.59
N ILE A 145 -6.97 16.06 2.75
CA ILE A 145 -5.72 15.30 2.92
C ILE A 145 -6.04 14.01 3.66
N ILE A 146 -5.65 12.89 3.09
CA ILE A 146 -5.84 11.56 3.67
C ILE A 146 -4.57 10.72 3.54
N SER A 147 -4.51 9.64 4.31
CA SER A 147 -3.49 8.59 4.19
C SER A 147 -4.13 7.28 3.74
N ASN A 148 -3.48 6.57 2.82
CA ASN A 148 -3.85 5.21 2.40
C ASN A 148 -3.26 4.13 3.33
N ALA A 149 -2.81 4.50 4.52
CA ALA A 149 -2.12 3.62 5.47
C ALA A 149 -0.88 2.92 4.85
N SER A 150 -0.44 1.78 5.40
CA SER A 150 0.65 0.98 4.84
C SER A 150 0.14 -0.20 4.01
N CYS A 151 1.02 -0.80 3.21
CA CYS A 151 0.73 -2.05 2.50
C CYS A 151 0.35 -3.18 3.46
N THR A 152 1.05 -3.30 4.59
CA THR A 152 0.74 -4.29 5.63
C THR A 152 -0.61 -4.03 6.28
N THR A 153 -0.97 -2.77 6.56
CA THR A 153 -2.30 -2.42 7.09
C THR A 153 -3.40 -2.77 6.07
N ASN A 154 -3.16 -2.53 4.78
CA ASN A 154 -4.09 -2.88 3.72
C ASN A 154 -4.30 -4.40 3.58
N CYS A 155 -3.29 -5.23 3.93
CA CYS A 155 -3.46 -6.68 4.00
C CYS A 155 -4.17 -7.12 5.28
N LEU A 156 -3.73 -6.60 6.43
CA LEU A 156 -4.22 -7.04 7.74
C LEU A 156 -5.67 -6.63 8.01
N ALA A 157 -6.06 -5.42 7.64
CA ALA A 157 -7.36 -4.86 7.99
C ALA A 157 -8.56 -5.64 7.41
N PRO A 158 -8.56 -6.10 6.14
CA PRO A 158 -9.65 -6.93 5.61
C PRO A 158 -9.85 -8.22 6.38
N VAL A 159 -8.77 -8.97 6.64
CA VAL A 159 -8.82 -10.24 7.39
C VAL A 159 -9.27 -10.01 8.84
N ALA A 160 -8.69 -9.00 9.50
CA ALA A 160 -9.09 -8.65 10.86
C ALA A 160 -10.56 -8.21 10.94
N LYS A 161 -11.04 -7.48 9.93
CA LYS A 161 -12.46 -7.06 9.86
C LYS A 161 -13.39 -8.24 9.78
N VAL A 162 -13.14 -9.20 8.89
CA VAL A 162 -13.99 -10.40 8.75
C VAL A 162 -14.06 -11.19 10.07
N LEU A 163 -12.91 -11.44 10.71
CA LEU A 163 -12.85 -12.13 11.98
C LEU A 163 -13.58 -11.36 13.08
N HIS A 164 -13.37 -10.05 13.15
CA HIS A 164 -13.94 -9.20 14.19
C HIS A 164 -15.46 -9.04 14.04
N ASP A 165 -15.94 -8.79 12.83
CA ASP A 165 -17.37 -8.58 12.58
C ASP A 165 -18.18 -9.83 12.89
N LYS A 166 -17.64 -11.03 12.64
CA LYS A 166 -18.38 -12.28 12.82
C LYS A 166 -18.23 -12.89 14.22
N TRP A 167 -17.01 -12.94 14.73
CA TRP A 167 -16.73 -13.64 15.99
C TRP A 167 -16.21 -12.74 17.11
N GLY A 168 -15.83 -11.49 16.80
CA GLY A 168 -15.16 -10.60 17.74
C GLY A 168 -13.70 -10.99 17.94
N ILE A 169 -12.79 -10.04 17.86
CA ILE A 169 -11.40 -10.23 18.26
C ILE A 169 -11.23 -9.65 19.66
N LYS A 170 -10.80 -10.48 20.60
CA LYS A 170 -10.46 -10.11 21.95
C LYS A 170 -9.09 -9.46 22.02
N ARG A 171 -8.09 -10.09 21.41
CA ARG A 171 -6.70 -9.63 21.26
C ARG A 171 -5.98 -10.43 20.19
N GLY A 172 -4.87 -9.89 19.70
CA GLY A 172 -4.04 -10.61 18.72
C GLY A 172 -2.65 -10.02 18.54
N LEU A 173 -1.76 -10.86 18.02
CA LEU A 173 -0.42 -10.53 17.62
C LEU A 173 -0.24 -10.79 16.14
N MET A 174 0.33 -9.81 15.43
CA MET A 174 0.63 -9.93 14.02
C MET A 174 2.13 -9.97 13.79
N THR A 175 2.58 -10.88 12.96
CA THR A 175 3.91 -10.85 12.37
C THR A 175 3.77 -10.69 10.86
N THR A 176 4.46 -9.73 10.27
CA THR A 176 4.63 -9.74 8.83
C THR A 176 6.03 -10.20 8.45
N VAL A 177 6.12 -11.24 7.61
CA VAL A 177 7.36 -11.58 6.92
C VAL A 177 7.35 -10.77 5.63
N HIS A 178 8.20 -9.75 5.59
CA HIS A 178 8.09 -8.67 4.61
C HIS A 178 9.27 -8.66 3.65
N ALA A 179 8.96 -8.53 2.38
CA ALA A 179 9.96 -8.34 1.33
C ALA A 179 10.82 -7.10 1.57
N THR A 180 11.98 -7.07 0.92
CA THR A 180 12.91 -5.95 0.93
C THR A 180 12.27 -4.68 0.35
N THR A 181 12.54 -3.56 0.99
CA THR A 181 12.14 -2.23 0.47
C THR A 181 13.38 -1.34 0.32
N ALA A 182 13.24 -0.19 -0.33
CA ALA A 182 14.34 0.74 -0.57
C ALA A 182 15.04 1.25 0.71
N THR A 183 14.47 1.02 1.89
CA THR A 183 15.07 1.42 3.17
C THR A 183 16.08 0.41 3.72
N GLN A 184 16.04 -0.86 3.24
CA GLN A 184 17.02 -1.87 3.63
C GLN A 184 18.39 -1.59 3.00
N LYS A 185 19.46 -1.96 3.71
CA LYS A 185 20.82 -1.85 3.22
C LYS A 185 21.21 -3.09 2.41
N THR A 186 21.93 -2.90 1.32
CA THR A 186 22.49 -4.01 0.53
C THR A 186 23.63 -4.68 1.32
N VAL A 187 24.49 -3.86 1.92
CA VAL A 187 25.60 -4.26 2.82
C VAL A 187 25.50 -3.52 4.15
N ASP A 188 26.22 -3.98 5.18
CA ASP A 188 26.22 -3.31 6.48
C ASP A 188 26.59 -1.83 6.35
N GLY A 189 25.79 -0.97 6.94
CA GLY A 189 25.97 0.48 6.91
C GLY A 189 25.32 1.18 8.10
N PRO A 190 25.65 2.44 8.35
CA PRO A 190 25.18 3.17 9.52
C PRO A 190 23.65 3.32 9.51
N SER A 191 23.05 3.14 10.69
CA SER A 191 21.63 3.40 10.95
C SER A 191 21.47 3.94 12.37
N ASN A 192 21.14 5.22 12.50
CA ASN A 192 21.08 5.89 13.80
C ASN A 192 19.83 5.55 14.62
N LYS A 193 18.72 5.18 13.94
CA LYS A 193 17.42 4.93 14.59
C LYS A 193 17.18 3.45 14.89
N ASP A 194 17.61 2.59 14.01
CA ASP A 194 17.43 1.14 14.10
C ASP A 194 18.71 0.45 13.64
N TRP A 195 19.48 -0.04 14.59
CA TRP A 195 20.76 -0.69 14.30
C TRP A 195 20.60 -1.95 13.43
N ARG A 196 19.51 -2.71 13.64
CA ARG A 196 19.20 -3.87 12.81
C ARG A 196 18.91 -3.48 11.37
N GLY A 197 18.24 -2.34 11.15
CA GLY A 197 17.99 -1.78 9.82
C GLY A 197 19.26 -1.33 9.09
N GLY A 198 20.41 -1.22 9.77
CA GLY A 198 21.72 -0.97 9.17
C GLY A 198 22.42 -2.23 8.63
N ARG A 199 21.89 -3.43 8.91
CA ARG A 199 22.49 -4.69 8.44
C ARG A 199 22.07 -4.99 6.99
N GLY A 200 23.01 -5.64 6.25
CA GLY A 200 22.76 -6.08 4.88
C GLY A 200 21.64 -7.10 4.79
N ILE A 201 20.72 -6.90 3.86
CA ILE A 201 19.50 -7.73 3.73
C ILE A 201 19.75 -9.08 3.05
N LEU A 202 20.78 -9.20 2.21
CA LEU A 202 20.91 -10.33 1.28
C LEU A 202 21.02 -11.70 1.97
N GLU A 203 21.56 -11.76 3.20
CA GLU A 203 21.77 -13.00 3.94
C GLU A 203 21.15 -12.97 5.35
N ASN A 204 20.29 -11.98 5.63
CA ASN A 204 19.75 -11.79 6.96
C ASN A 204 18.22 -11.86 7.00
N ILE A 205 17.73 -12.38 8.12
CA ILE A 205 16.35 -12.15 8.58
C ILE A 205 16.43 -11.05 9.62
N ILE A 206 15.82 -9.87 9.33
CA ILE A 206 15.99 -8.67 10.13
C ILE A 206 14.69 -8.35 10.88
N PRO A 207 14.63 -8.54 12.24
CA PRO A 207 13.50 -8.09 13.03
C PRO A 207 13.38 -6.56 12.97
N SER A 208 12.19 -6.05 12.75
CA SER A 208 11.91 -4.62 12.66
C SER A 208 10.58 -4.28 13.32
N SER A 209 10.46 -3.10 13.89
CA SER A 209 9.18 -2.60 14.38
C SER A 209 8.23 -2.26 13.22
N THR A 210 6.92 -2.37 13.47
CA THR A 210 5.89 -1.92 12.53
C THR A 210 4.72 -1.31 13.28
N GLY A 211 4.19 -0.22 12.74
CA GLY A 211 2.95 0.39 13.21
C GLY A 211 1.67 -0.19 12.58
N ALA A 212 1.81 -1.14 11.66
CA ALA A 212 0.69 -1.61 10.83
C ALA A 212 -0.47 -2.20 11.63
N ALA A 213 -0.17 -3.00 12.66
CA ALA A 213 -1.22 -3.59 13.51
C ALA A 213 -1.93 -2.54 14.38
N LYS A 214 -1.20 -1.51 14.85
CA LYS A 214 -1.81 -0.38 15.58
C LYS A 214 -2.67 0.48 14.64
N ALA A 215 -2.25 0.65 13.39
CA ALA A 215 -3.02 1.38 12.39
C ALA A 215 -4.37 0.72 12.06
N VAL A 216 -4.48 -0.61 12.20
CA VAL A 216 -5.79 -1.29 12.09
C VAL A 216 -6.77 -0.76 13.14
N GLY A 217 -6.33 -0.45 14.35
CA GLY A 217 -7.17 0.19 15.37
C GLY A 217 -7.61 1.63 15.06
N VAL A 218 -6.95 2.30 14.09
CA VAL A 218 -7.38 3.60 13.57
C VAL A 218 -8.49 3.41 12.52
N VAL A 219 -8.31 2.47 11.60
CA VAL A 219 -9.28 2.22 10.51
C VAL A 219 -10.49 1.39 10.96
N ILE A 220 -10.33 0.59 12.02
CA ILE A 220 -11.40 -0.19 12.69
C ILE A 220 -11.36 0.15 14.19
N PRO A 221 -12.05 1.21 14.64
CA PRO A 221 -11.92 1.72 16.01
C PRO A 221 -12.22 0.71 17.12
N SER A 222 -13.09 -0.27 16.88
CA SER A 222 -13.40 -1.38 17.81
C SER A 222 -12.21 -2.33 18.04
N LEU A 223 -11.19 -2.29 17.19
CA LEU A 223 -9.93 -3.03 17.35
C LEU A 223 -8.80 -2.20 17.99
N ASN A 224 -9.07 -0.96 18.39
CA ASN A 224 -8.07 -0.11 19.03
C ASN A 224 -7.52 -0.78 20.30
N LYS A 225 -6.18 -0.84 20.40
CA LYS A 225 -5.42 -1.52 21.49
C LYS A 225 -5.61 -3.04 21.60
N LYS A 226 -6.35 -3.67 20.69
CA LYS A 226 -6.51 -5.12 20.66
C LYS A 226 -5.43 -5.84 19.83
N LEU A 227 -4.80 -5.14 18.89
CA LEU A 227 -3.77 -5.69 18.01
C LEU A 227 -2.44 -4.95 18.16
N THR A 228 -1.35 -5.70 18.16
CA THR A 228 0.00 -5.20 17.98
C THR A 228 0.82 -6.20 17.17
N GLY A 229 2.05 -5.83 16.76
CA GLY A 229 2.84 -6.75 15.94
C GLY A 229 4.23 -6.25 15.63
N MET A 230 4.95 -7.06 14.88
CA MET A 230 6.30 -6.83 14.42
C MET A 230 6.49 -7.30 12.96
N SER A 231 7.65 -7.01 12.41
CA SER A 231 8.04 -7.41 11.05
C SER A 231 9.36 -8.18 11.09
N PHE A 232 9.48 -9.20 10.23
CA PHE A 232 10.76 -9.73 9.79
C PHE A 232 11.00 -9.30 8.35
N ARG A 233 12.12 -8.60 8.08
CA ARG A 233 12.57 -8.33 6.72
C ARG A 233 13.40 -9.49 6.22
N VAL A 234 13.10 -9.97 5.01
CA VAL A 234 13.74 -11.14 4.39
C VAL A 234 14.26 -10.78 2.98
N PRO A 235 15.26 -11.52 2.45
CA PRO A 235 15.86 -11.24 1.16
C PRO A 235 14.98 -11.70 -0.03
N THR A 236 13.73 -11.30 -0.04
CA THR A 236 12.81 -11.45 -1.17
C THR A 236 12.55 -10.08 -1.80
N SER A 237 12.44 -10.02 -3.10
CA SER A 237 12.33 -8.74 -3.83
C SER A 237 10.95 -8.10 -3.72
N ASP A 238 9.90 -8.92 -3.56
CA ASP A 238 8.51 -8.50 -3.51
C ASP A 238 7.64 -9.62 -2.95
N VAL A 239 6.40 -9.31 -2.62
CA VAL A 239 5.39 -10.13 -1.96
C VAL A 239 5.75 -10.44 -0.50
N SER A 240 4.86 -10.07 0.35
CA SER A 240 4.95 -10.21 1.81
C SER A 240 3.77 -11.04 2.33
N VAL A 241 3.87 -11.49 3.56
CA VAL A 241 2.81 -12.27 4.21
C VAL A 241 2.51 -11.71 5.60
N VAL A 242 1.23 -11.67 5.95
CA VAL A 242 0.73 -11.42 7.29
C VAL A 242 0.41 -12.75 7.96
N ASP A 243 0.99 -12.97 9.12
CA ASP A 243 0.66 -14.01 10.10
C ASP A 243 -0.08 -13.33 11.26
N LEU A 244 -1.38 -13.57 11.39
CA LEU A 244 -2.21 -13.00 12.44
C LEU A 244 -2.71 -14.09 13.37
N THR A 245 -2.24 -14.07 14.62
CA THR A 245 -2.74 -14.95 15.69
C THR A 245 -3.69 -14.15 16.57
N VAL A 246 -4.92 -14.63 16.73
CA VAL A 246 -5.98 -13.95 17.50
C VAL A 246 -6.68 -14.89 18.49
N GLU A 247 -7.12 -14.29 19.61
CA GLU A 247 -8.11 -14.85 20.51
C GLU A 247 -9.48 -14.25 20.14
N LEU A 248 -10.44 -15.12 19.77
CA LEU A 248 -11.80 -14.73 19.40
C LEU A 248 -12.69 -14.63 20.65
N GLU A 249 -13.74 -13.80 20.58
CA GLU A 249 -14.75 -13.68 21.63
C GLU A 249 -15.79 -14.83 21.55
N LYS A 250 -16.08 -15.30 20.33
CA LYS A 250 -16.99 -16.41 20.05
C LYS A 250 -16.23 -17.58 19.43
N GLU A 251 -16.66 -18.78 19.72
CA GLU A 251 -16.12 -20.00 19.12
C GLU A 251 -16.32 -20.04 17.61
N ALA A 252 -15.31 -20.51 16.89
CA ALA A 252 -15.36 -20.83 15.48
C ALA A 252 -14.42 -22.01 15.18
N SER A 253 -14.86 -22.93 14.36
CA SER A 253 -13.95 -23.89 13.73
C SER A 253 -13.13 -23.21 12.65
N TYR A 254 -11.93 -23.71 12.35
CA TYR A 254 -11.13 -23.17 11.28
C TYR A 254 -11.85 -23.28 9.91
N ALA A 255 -12.63 -24.33 9.70
CA ALA A 255 -13.44 -24.50 8.49
C ALA A 255 -14.51 -23.41 8.35
N GLU A 256 -15.15 -22.97 9.44
CA GLU A 256 -16.09 -21.84 9.40
C GLU A 256 -15.39 -20.53 9.08
N ILE A 257 -14.17 -20.33 9.58
CA ILE A 257 -13.35 -19.15 9.26
C ILE A 257 -13.01 -19.14 7.76
N CYS A 258 -12.55 -20.26 7.21
CA CYS A 258 -12.25 -20.39 5.77
C CYS A 258 -13.51 -20.14 4.92
N ALA A 259 -14.65 -20.70 5.29
CA ALA A 259 -15.91 -20.49 4.58
C ALA A 259 -16.35 -19.02 4.59
N GLU A 260 -16.20 -18.33 5.71
CA GLU A 260 -16.52 -16.91 5.81
C GLU A 260 -15.56 -16.05 4.97
N MET A 261 -14.24 -16.31 5.04
CA MET A 261 -13.26 -15.60 4.23
C MET A 261 -13.55 -15.77 2.73
N LYS A 262 -13.91 -17.00 2.31
CA LYS A 262 -14.32 -17.29 0.94
C LYS A 262 -15.57 -16.51 0.54
N ALA A 263 -16.60 -16.51 1.40
CA ALA A 263 -17.83 -15.77 1.16
C ALA A 263 -17.59 -14.26 1.02
N GLN A 264 -16.77 -13.68 1.90
CA GLN A 264 -16.43 -12.24 1.85
C GLN A 264 -15.61 -11.89 0.62
N SER A 265 -14.68 -12.76 0.20
CA SER A 265 -13.87 -12.53 -1.02
C SER A 265 -14.71 -12.52 -2.30
N GLN A 266 -15.81 -13.25 -2.32
CA GLN A 266 -16.74 -13.29 -3.45
C GLN A 266 -17.88 -12.25 -3.32
N GLY A 267 -18.08 -11.71 -2.13
CA GLY A 267 -19.15 -10.79 -1.75
C GLY A 267 -18.67 -9.38 -1.47
N ALA A 268 -18.86 -8.93 -0.23
CA ALA A 268 -18.66 -7.54 0.18
C ALA A 268 -17.20 -7.03 0.04
N MET A 269 -16.22 -7.93 0.07
CA MET A 269 -14.80 -7.59 -0.08
C MET A 269 -14.21 -8.04 -1.42
N LYS A 270 -15.04 -8.27 -2.42
CA LYS A 270 -14.58 -8.61 -3.77
C LYS A 270 -13.62 -7.54 -4.31
N GLY A 271 -12.47 -7.97 -4.83
CA GLY A 271 -11.43 -7.08 -5.33
C GLY A 271 -10.49 -6.50 -4.25
N VAL A 272 -10.76 -6.80 -2.98
CA VAL A 272 -9.90 -6.42 -1.83
C VAL A 272 -9.34 -7.66 -1.17
N LEU A 273 -10.23 -8.56 -0.74
CA LEU A 273 -9.88 -9.85 -0.16
C LEU A 273 -9.92 -10.94 -1.24
N GLY A 274 -8.81 -11.63 -1.44
CA GLY A 274 -8.71 -12.87 -2.20
C GLY A 274 -8.77 -14.09 -1.30
N TYR A 275 -8.88 -15.26 -1.91
CA TYR A 275 -8.94 -16.55 -1.21
C TYR A 275 -8.27 -17.63 -2.03
N THR A 276 -7.44 -18.45 -1.41
CA THR A 276 -6.81 -19.61 -2.05
C THR A 276 -6.86 -20.85 -1.16
N GLU A 277 -6.98 -22.00 -1.80
CA GLU A 277 -6.84 -23.34 -1.22
C GLU A 277 -5.62 -24.06 -1.84
N ASP A 278 -4.89 -23.39 -2.71
CA ASP A 278 -3.71 -23.95 -3.37
C ASP A 278 -2.47 -23.86 -2.47
N LYS A 279 -1.51 -24.75 -2.70
CA LYS A 279 -0.22 -24.76 -2.00
C LYS A 279 0.73 -23.74 -2.61
N VAL A 280 0.51 -22.48 -2.32
CA VAL A 280 1.19 -21.33 -2.91
C VAL A 280 2.38 -20.86 -2.10
N VAL A 281 3.24 -20.07 -2.75
CA VAL A 281 4.37 -19.36 -2.15
C VAL A 281 4.36 -17.91 -2.61
N SER A 282 5.21 -17.05 -2.02
CA SER A 282 5.19 -15.62 -2.26
C SER A 282 5.25 -15.20 -3.74
N THR A 283 6.04 -15.90 -4.57
CA THR A 283 6.20 -15.51 -5.98
C THR A 283 4.95 -15.69 -6.83
N ASP A 284 3.99 -16.50 -6.37
CA ASP A 284 2.71 -16.71 -7.07
C ASP A 284 1.81 -15.48 -7.03
N PHE A 285 2.09 -14.55 -6.11
CA PHE A 285 1.31 -13.32 -5.92
C PHE A 285 1.98 -12.07 -6.49
N ARG A 286 3.04 -12.19 -7.27
CA ARG A 286 3.60 -11.03 -7.99
C ARG A 286 2.60 -10.48 -8.99
N GLY A 287 2.28 -9.20 -8.88
CA GLY A 287 1.28 -8.55 -9.71
C GLY A 287 -0.17 -8.78 -9.25
N GLU A 288 -0.39 -9.32 -8.05
CA GLU A 288 -1.72 -9.48 -7.47
C GLU A 288 -2.30 -8.10 -7.07
N PRO A 289 -3.43 -7.66 -7.65
CA PRO A 289 -4.04 -6.38 -7.33
C PRO A 289 -4.84 -6.36 -6.03
N MET A 290 -5.21 -7.52 -5.48
CA MET A 290 -5.83 -7.62 -4.16
C MET A 290 -4.78 -7.43 -3.07
N THR A 291 -5.12 -6.68 -2.04
CA THR A 291 -4.18 -6.37 -0.96
C THR A 291 -4.14 -7.39 0.17
N SER A 292 -4.98 -8.40 0.11
CA SER A 292 -5.08 -9.44 1.15
C SER A 292 -5.60 -10.73 0.51
N VAL A 293 -4.76 -11.71 0.26
CA VAL A 293 -5.19 -13.01 -0.23
C VAL A 293 -5.09 -14.01 0.92
N PHE A 294 -6.25 -14.37 1.48
CA PHE A 294 -6.34 -15.35 2.56
C PHE A 294 -5.93 -16.73 2.07
N ASP A 295 -5.00 -17.37 2.79
CA ASP A 295 -4.50 -18.71 2.50
C ASP A 295 -5.14 -19.70 3.47
N ALA A 296 -6.08 -20.49 2.97
CA ALA A 296 -6.83 -21.45 3.77
C ALA A 296 -5.97 -22.63 4.22
N GLU A 297 -4.92 -23.00 3.46
CA GLU A 297 -4.07 -24.13 3.79
C GLU A 297 -2.92 -23.78 4.75
N ALA A 298 -2.58 -22.49 4.91
CA ALA A 298 -1.46 -22.05 5.74
C ALA A 298 -1.85 -21.72 7.20
N GLY A 299 -3.14 -21.54 7.49
CA GLY A 299 -3.60 -21.23 8.84
C GLY A 299 -3.82 -22.46 9.73
N ILE A 300 -3.92 -22.24 11.03
CA ILE A 300 -4.14 -23.28 12.03
C ILE A 300 -5.02 -22.77 13.17
N ALA A 301 -5.73 -23.67 13.83
CA ALA A 301 -6.43 -23.39 15.08
C ALA A 301 -5.86 -24.29 16.19
N LEU A 302 -5.56 -23.70 17.34
CA LEU A 302 -5.20 -24.47 18.55
C LEU A 302 -6.45 -25.00 19.23
N ASP A 303 -7.49 -24.17 19.29
CA ASP A 303 -8.84 -24.50 19.75
C ASP A 303 -9.85 -23.62 18.98
N LYS A 304 -11.10 -23.63 19.40
CA LYS A 304 -12.17 -22.88 18.73
C LYS A 304 -12.12 -21.36 18.92
N THR A 305 -11.25 -20.88 19.80
CA THR A 305 -11.12 -19.44 20.09
C THR A 305 -9.74 -18.89 19.80
N PHE A 306 -8.71 -19.73 19.62
CA PHE A 306 -7.34 -19.32 19.41
C PHE A 306 -6.83 -19.82 18.07
N VAL A 307 -6.73 -18.90 17.10
CA VAL A 307 -6.48 -19.21 15.70
C VAL A 307 -5.35 -18.36 15.12
N LYS A 308 -4.64 -18.94 14.19
CA LYS A 308 -3.69 -18.25 13.32
C LYS A 308 -4.22 -18.27 11.89
N VAL A 309 -4.26 -17.11 11.25
CA VAL A 309 -4.61 -16.95 9.84
C VAL A 309 -3.46 -16.31 9.08
N VAL A 310 -3.35 -16.65 7.81
CA VAL A 310 -2.28 -16.19 6.91
C VAL A 310 -2.89 -15.48 5.70
N ALA A 311 -2.31 -14.36 5.32
CA ALA A 311 -2.72 -13.63 4.12
C ALA A 311 -1.51 -13.08 3.37
N TRP A 312 -1.49 -13.28 2.04
CA TRP A 312 -0.46 -12.80 1.12
C TRP A 312 -0.80 -11.44 0.54
N TYR A 313 0.21 -10.66 0.20
CA TYR A 313 0.04 -9.39 -0.49
C TYR A 313 1.27 -9.00 -1.29
N ASP A 314 1.04 -8.55 -2.54
CA ASP A 314 2.05 -7.81 -3.27
C ASP A 314 2.13 -6.41 -2.66
N ASN A 315 3.19 -6.16 -1.90
CA ASN A 315 3.37 -4.93 -1.13
C ASN A 315 3.61 -3.68 -1.99
N GLU A 316 3.86 -3.85 -3.28
CA GLU A 316 4.03 -2.77 -4.25
C GLU A 316 2.80 -2.65 -5.16
N TRP A 317 2.45 -3.69 -5.90
CA TRP A 317 1.40 -3.66 -6.91
C TRP A 317 0.00 -3.60 -6.31
N GLY A 318 -0.33 -4.50 -5.39
CA GLY A 318 -1.64 -4.52 -4.74
C GLY A 318 -1.92 -3.22 -3.99
N TYR A 319 -0.92 -2.73 -3.26
CA TYR A 319 -1.00 -1.45 -2.56
C TYR A 319 -1.25 -0.27 -3.52
N SER A 320 -0.50 -0.21 -4.63
CA SER A 320 -0.63 0.87 -5.62
C SER A 320 -2.00 0.87 -6.30
N ASN A 321 -2.58 -0.30 -6.58
CA ASN A 321 -3.95 -0.40 -7.07
C ASN A 321 -4.96 0.17 -6.04
N LYS A 322 -4.75 -0.04 -4.73
CA LYS A 322 -5.67 0.49 -3.70
C LYS A 322 -5.48 1.99 -3.45
N VAL A 323 -4.30 2.54 -3.68
CA VAL A 323 -4.13 4.00 -3.76
C VAL A 323 -5.03 4.58 -4.84
N LEU A 324 -5.09 3.96 -6.02
CA LEU A 324 -5.93 4.42 -7.14
C LEU A 324 -7.43 4.19 -6.89
N GLU A 325 -7.82 3.10 -6.22
CA GLU A 325 -9.20 2.93 -5.77
C GLU A 325 -9.60 4.04 -4.77
N MET A 326 -8.72 4.39 -3.84
CA MET A 326 -8.97 5.52 -2.94
C MET A 326 -8.98 6.87 -3.67
N VAL A 327 -8.19 7.04 -4.74
CA VAL A 327 -8.31 8.22 -5.63
C VAL A 327 -9.73 8.33 -6.18
N ARG A 328 -10.35 7.23 -6.62
CA ARG A 328 -11.76 7.20 -7.09
C ARG A 328 -12.75 7.58 -5.99
N VAL A 329 -12.51 7.09 -4.77
CA VAL A 329 -13.40 7.39 -3.62
C VAL A 329 -13.37 8.87 -3.27
N ILE A 330 -12.20 9.51 -3.35
CA ILE A 330 -12.04 10.90 -2.94
C ILE A 330 -12.27 11.90 -4.07
N ALA A 331 -12.36 11.49 -5.33
CA ALA A 331 -12.54 12.36 -6.52
C ALA A 331 -13.92 13.09 -6.60
#